data_e358b561e8689129a3652eb55c5f00e1
#
_entry.id   e358b561e8689129a3652eb55c5f00e1
#
_cell.length_a   1.000
_cell.length_b   1.000
_cell.length_c   1.000
_cell.angle_alpha   90.00
_cell.angle_beta   90.00
_cell.angle_gamma   90.00
#
_symmetry.space_group_name_H-M   'P 1'
#
loop_
_entity.id
_entity.type
_entity.pdbx_description
1 polymer ?
#
loop_
_entity_poly.entity_id
_entity_poly.type
_entity_poly.pdbx_seq_one_letter_code
_entity_poly.pdbx_strand_id
1 'polypeptide(L)'
;IIFRGEQPTAAIPGGSVFNGIVSLGRTGIPICFISETGNDHVGNIILNFMRENNIPTDHVNVFPDGKSPVSLAFLNDRSDAEYIVYKDYPKQRLDIEYPQIQEDDIVIIGSYYALNPVLRDKVLELLERAHDMHAIIYYDPNFRSSHKEEAIKLAPTIIENLEYANIVRGSQEDFFYMWGLQEADKIYK
;
A
#
# COMPACT_ATOMS: atom_id res chain seq x y z
N ILE A 1 -13.76 6.69 -4.89
CA ILE A 1 -14.74 7.33 -5.80
C ILE A 1 -14.04 8.48 -6.49
N ILE A 2 -14.13 8.54 -7.82
CA ILE A 2 -13.46 9.56 -8.65
C ILE A 2 -14.50 10.61 -9.04
N PHE A 3 -14.16 11.88 -8.86
CA PHE A 3 -14.98 13.03 -9.25
C PHE A 3 -14.29 13.84 -10.36
N ARG A 4 -15.08 14.37 -11.28
CA ARG A 4 -14.71 15.46 -12.19
C ARG A 4 -15.62 16.64 -11.92
N GLY A 5 -15.08 17.72 -11.39
CA GLY A 5 -15.88 18.78 -10.77
C GLY A 5 -16.71 18.20 -9.62
N GLU A 6 -18.01 18.44 -9.60
CA GLU A 6 -18.92 17.97 -8.57
C GLU A 6 -19.58 16.61 -8.90
N GLN A 7 -19.27 16.01 -10.06
CA GLN A 7 -19.92 14.78 -10.52
C GLN A 7 -19.06 13.56 -10.25
N PRO A 8 -19.58 12.51 -9.55
CA PRO A 8 -18.91 11.23 -9.44
C PRO A 8 -18.92 10.53 -10.82
N THR A 9 -17.74 10.08 -11.27
CA THR A 9 -17.57 9.46 -12.60
C THR A 9 -17.26 7.98 -12.52
N ALA A 10 -16.65 7.52 -11.41
CA ALA A 10 -16.31 6.12 -11.22
C ALA A 10 -16.20 5.77 -9.73
N ALA A 11 -16.46 4.49 -9.42
CA ALA A 11 -16.17 3.89 -8.14
C ALA A 11 -15.39 2.59 -8.41
N ILE A 12 -14.08 2.61 -8.13
CA ILE A 12 -13.19 1.49 -8.39
C ILE A 12 -12.32 1.21 -7.14
N PRO A 13 -12.02 -0.06 -6.83
CA PRO A 13 -10.98 -0.39 -5.88
C PRO A 13 -9.63 0.13 -6.35
N GLY A 14 -8.78 0.58 -5.42
CA GLY A 14 -7.48 1.15 -5.78
C GLY A 14 -6.55 1.27 -4.57
N GLY A 15 -5.34 1.68 -4.86
CA GLY A 15 -4.21 1.83 -3.93
C GLY A 15 -2.92 1.56 -4.70
N SER A 16 -1.77 2.11 -4.31
CA SER A 16 -0.57 2.00 -5.14
C SER A 16 -0.14 0.54 -5.33
N VAL A 17 0.09 -0.19 -4.25
CA VAL A 17 0.44 -1.62 -4.30
C VAL A 17 -0.71 -2.44 -4.88
N PHE A 18 -1.97 -2.13 -4.52
CA PHE A 18 -3.14 -2.80 -5.03
C PHE A 18 -3.24 -2.74 -6.56
N ASN A 19 -2.99 -1.58 -7.17
CA ASN A 19 -3.00 -1.44 -8.63
C ASN A 19 -1.91 -2.31 -9.31
N GLY A 20 -0.74 -2.43 -8.66
CA GLY A 20 0.34 -3.32 -9.10
C GLY A 20 -0.09 -4.79 -9.10
N ILE A 21 -0.65 -5.27 -8.00
CA ILE A 21 -1.08 -6.67 -7.89
C ILE A 21 -2.26 -7.00 -8.82
N VAL A 22 -3.18 -6.04 -9.09
CA VAL A 22 -4.24 -6.24 -10.08
C VAL A 22 -3.64 -6.48 -11.47
N SER A 23 -2.60 -5.73 -11.82
CA SER A 23 -1.90 -5.92 -13.09
C SER A 23 -1.23 -7.31 -13.16
N LEU A 24 -0.56 -7.74 -12.09
CA LEU A 24 0.07 -9.05 -12.00
C LEU A 24 -0.95 -10.19 -12.03
N GLY A 25 -2.06 -10.08 -11.27
CA GLY A 25 -3.13 -11.08 -11.26
C GLY A 25 -3.73 -11.34 -12.64
N ARG A 26 -3.91 -10.28 -13.43
CA ARG A 26 -4.37 -10.38 -14.82
C ARG A 26 -3.40 -11.10 -15.75
N THR A 27 -2.12 -11.13 -15.42
CA THR A 27 -1.11 -11.91 -16.18
C THR A 27 -1.02 -13.37 -15.74
N GLY A 28 -1.75 -13.77 -14.69
CA GLY A 28 -1.74 -15.12 -14.16
C GLY A 28 -0.54 -15.47 -13.27
N ILE A 29 0.23 -14.48 -12.84
CA ILE A 29 1.32 -14.67 -11.88
C ILE A 29 0.70 -15.02 -10.51
N PRO A 30 1.20 -16.04 -9.80
CA PRO A 30 0.74 -16.37 -8.45
C PRO A 30 0.97 -15.17 -7.51
N ILE A 31 -0.06 -14.80 -6.76
CA ILE A 31 -0.04 -13.64 -5.86
C ILE A 31 -0.59 -14.05 -4.51
N CYS A 32 0.06 -13.56 -3.46
CA CYS A 32 -0.50 -13.46 -2.13
C CYS A 32 -0.63 -11.98 -1.76
N PHE A 33 -1.83 -11.51 -1.42
CA PHE A 33 -2.06 -10.13 -1.05
C PHE A 33 -2.47 -10.00 0.40
N ILE A 34 -1.60 -9.39 1.19
CA ILE A 34 -1.84 -9.09 2.60
C ILE A 34 -2.49 -7.71 2.70
N SER A 35 -3.72 -7.66 3.21
CA SER A 35 -4.46 -6.41 3.35
C SER A 35 -5.59 -6.57 4.37
N GLU A 36 -6.41 -5.52 4.49
CA GLU A 36 -7.59 -5.54 5.36
C GLU A 36 -8.74 -4.72 4.78
N THR A 37 -9.96 -5.13 5.06
CA THR A 37 -11.18 -4.42 4.68
C THR A 37 -12.29 -4.68 5.69
N GLY A 38 -13.32 -3.85 5.72
CA GLY A 38 -14.48 -4.05 6.59
C GLY A 38 -15.42 -5.14 6.07
N ASN A 39 -16.15 -5.76 6.97
CA ASN A 39 -17.28 -6.63 6.63
C ASN A 39 -18.50 -5.79 6.25
N ASP A 40 -18.41 -5.09 5.14
CA ASP A 40 -19.44 -4.19 4.64
C ASP A 40 -19.58 -4.26 3.11
N HIS A 41 -20.46 -3.44 2.57
CA HIS A 41 -20.75 -3.45 1.13
C HIS A 41 -19.52 -3.04 0.29
N VAL A 42 -18.71 -2.09 0.78
CA VAL A 42 -17.49 -1.64 0.10
C VAL A 42 -16.43 -2.76 0.13
N GLY A 43 -16.26 -3.42 1.29
CA GLY A 43 -15.37 -4.58 1.41
C GLY A 43 -15.73 -5.69 0.44
N ASN A 44 -17.03 -6.00 0.29
CA ASN A 44 -17.49 -7.00 -0.68
C ASN A 44 -17.16 -6.60 -2.12
N ILE A 45 -17.31 -5.32 -2.49
CA ILE A 45 -16.90 -4.82 -3.81
C ILE A 45 -15.41 -5.05 -4.04
N ILE A 46 -14.57 -4.73 -3.04
CA ILE A 46 -13.11 -4.92 -3.13
C ILE A 46 -12.76 -6.41 -3.31
N LEU A 47 -13.30 -7.28 -2.47
CA LEU A 47 -13.02 -8.71 -2.51
C LEU A 47 -13.51 -9.37 -3.83
N ASN A 48 -14.66 -8.96 -4.34
CA ASN A 48 -15.15 -9.45 -5.63
C ASN A 48 -14.25 -8.99 -6.77
N PHE A 49 -13.84 -7.73 -6.77
CA PHE A 49 -12.91 -7.20 -7.77
C PHE A 49 -11.56 -7.92 -7.75
N MET A 50 -11.06 -8.30 -6.57
CA MET A 50 -9.85 -9.12 -6.44
C MET A 50 -10.03 -10.48 -7.12
N ARG A 51 -11.11 -11.20 -6.81
CA ARG A 51 -11.40 -12.52 -7.40
C ARG A 51 -11.55 -12.46 -8.92
N GLU A 52 -12.23 -11.43 -9.44
CA GLU A 52 -12.37 -11.17 -10.88
C GLU A 52 -11.05 -10.92 -11.59
N ASN A 53 -9.99 -10.52 -10.84
CA ASN A 53 -8.65 -10.25 -11.37
C ASN A 53 -7.62 -11.31 -10.94
N ASN A 54 -8.06 -12.53 -10.57
CA ASN A 54 -7.24 -13.67 -10.17
C ASN A 54 -6.35 -13.39 -8.94
N ILE A 55 -6.83 -12.57 -8.00
CA ILE A 55 -6.12 -12.29 -6.75
C ILE A 55 -6.83 -13.05 -5.62
N PRO A 56 -6.15 -14.01 -4.96
CA PRO A 56 -6.70 -14.70 -3.79
C PRO A 56 -6.99 -13.72 -2.64
N THR A 57 -8.02 -14.05 -1.84
CA THR A 57 -8.47 -13.19 -0.72
C THR A 57 -8.18 -13.81 0.65
N ASP A 58 -7.44 -14.91 0.71
CA ASP A 58 -7.21 -15.71 1.91
C ASP A 58 -6.42 -14.97 2.99
N HIS A 59 -5.55 -14.03 2.59
CA HIS A 59 -4.75 -13.19 3.47
C HIS A 59 -5.27 -11.74 3.56
N VAL A 60 -6.57 -11.54 3.28
CA VAL A 60 -7.23 -10.26 3.53
C VAL A 60 -8.03 -10.34 4.82
N ASN A 61 -7.63 -9.57 5.82
CA ASN A 61 -8.37 -9.46 7.08
C ASN A 61 -9.71 -8.74 6.83
N VAL A 62 -10.82 -9.46 7.00
CA VAL A 62 -12.17 -8.88 6.92
C VAL A 62 -12.65 -8.61 8.34
N PHE A 63 -12.41 -7.41 8.83
CA PHE A 63 -12.76 -7.06 10.21
C PHE A 63 -14.26 -6.80 10.38
N PRO A 64 -14.87 -7.33 11.48
CA PRO A 64 -16.31 -7.18 11.74
C PRO A 64 -16.68 -5.80 12.28
N ASP A 65 -15.78 -5.16 13.02
CA ASP A 65 -15.96 -3.86 13.66
C ASP A 65 -15.20 -2.78 12.89
N GLY A 66 -15.89 -1.73 12.46
CA GLY A 66 -15.33 -0.66 11.62
C GLY A 66 -15.88 -0.65 10.21
N LYS A 67 -15.29 0.17 9.35
CA LYS A 67 -15.73 0.35 7.95
C LYS A 67 -14.56 0.28 6.98
N SER A 68 -14.82 -0.28 5.81
CA SER A 68 -13.86 -0.24 4.70
C SER A 68 -13.48 1.20 4.37
N PRO A 69 -12.18 1.49 4.16
CA PRO A 69 -11.76 2.85 3.83
C PRO A 69 -12.28 3.27 2.46
N VAL A 70 -12.72 4.54 2.36
CA VAL A 70 -13.19 5.14 1.11
C VAL A 70 -12.39 6.40 0.84
N SER A 71 -11.79 6.47 -0.34
CA SER A 71 -11.14 7.69 -0.82
C SER A 71 -12.00 8.38 -1.88
N LEU A 72 -12.20 9.68 -1.72
CA LEU A 72 -12.74 10.56 -2.74
C LEU A 72 -11.56 11.20 -3.47
N ALA A 73 -11.49 11.06 -4.78
CA ALA A 73 -10.45 11.65 -5.62
C ALA A 73 -11.10 12.73 -6.50
N PHE A 74 -10.71 13.98 -6.30
CA PHE A 74 -11.17 15.11 -7.09
C PHE A 74 -10.12 15.44 -8.15
N LEU A 75 -10.45 15.20 -9.41
CA LEU A 75 -9.53 15.45 -10.52
C LEU A 75 -9.67 16.90 -11.00
N ASN A 76 -8.54 17.60 -11.10
CA ASN A 76 -8.46 18.88 -11.77
C ASN A 76 -8.35 18.70 -13.31
N ASP A 77 -8.29 19.81 -14.04
CA ASP A 77 -8.21 19.82 -15.52
C ASP A 77 -6.91 19.15 -16.06
N ARG A 78 -5.86 19.03 -15.21
CA ARG A 78 -4.60 18.36 -15.54
C ARG A 78 -4.60 16.88 -15.16
N SER A 79 -5.73 16.37 -14.63
CA SER A 79 -5.86 15.02 -14.08
C SER A 79 -5.03 14.76 -12.82
N ASP A 80 -4.55 15.80 -12.13
CA ASP A 80 -4.02 15.65 -10.78
C ASP A 80 -5.17 15.44 -9.80
N ALA A 81 -4.99 14.56 -8.83
CA ALA A 81 -6.03 14.20 -7.89
C ALA A 81 -5.75 14.78 -6.49
N GLU A 82 -6.74 15.48 -5.95
CA GLU A 82 -6.81 15.77 -4.52
C GLU A 82 -7.64 14.66 -3.84
N TYR A 83 -7.13 14.14 -2.71
CA TYR A 83 -7.74 13.02 -2.02
C TYR A 83 -8.29 13.42 -0.66
N ILE A 84 -9.55 13.00 -0.39
CA ILE A 84 -10.13 12.97 0.95
C ILE A 84 -10.35 11.50 1.31
N VAL A 85 -9.81 11.05 2.46
CA VAL A 85 -9.89 9.64 2.86
C VAL A 85 -10.70 9.50 4.14
N TYR A 86 -11.74 8.70 4.08
CA TYR A 86 -12.56 8.30 5.22
C TYR A 86 -12.09 6.94 5.72
N LYS A 87 -11.77 6.85 7.02
CA LYS A 87 -11.24 5.64 7.67
C LYS A 87 -11.97 5.41 8.99
N ASP A 88 -12.37 4.17 9.21
CA ASP A 88 -12.95 3.71 10.48
C ASP A 88 -12.45 2.28 10.72
N TYR A 89 -11.23 2.19 11.22
CA TYR A 89 -10.57 0.91 11.46
C TYR A 89 -10.80 0.43 12.89
N PRO A 90 -10.87 -0.89 13.13
CA PRO A 90 -10.92 -1.47 14.47
C PRO A 90 -9.60 -1.22 15.22
N LYS A 91 -9.62 -1.48 16.53
CA LYS A 91 -8.40 -1.38 17.36
C LYS A 91 -7.36 -2.44 16.97
N GLN A 92 -7.83 -3.67 16.74
CA GLN A 92 -6.99 -4.77 16.27
C GLN A 92 -6.96 -4.73 14.75
N ARG A 93 -5.75 -4.62 14.21
CA ARG A 93 -5.49 -4.45 12.79
C ARG A 93 -4.72 -5.66 12.27
N LEU A 94 -5.01 -6.01 11.02
CA LEU A 94 -4.30 -7.03 10.26
C LEU A 94 -4.18 -8.35 11.03
N ASP A 95 -5.32 -8.88 11.47
CA ASP A 95 -5.41 -10.16 12.17
C ASP A 95 -5.48 -11.29 11.14
N ILE A 96 -4.31 -11.73 10.68
CA ILE A 96 -4.16 -12.77 9.67
C ILE A 96 -3.01 -13.71 10.03
N GLU A 97 -3.02 -14.90 9.46
CA GLU A 97 -1.83 -15.72 9.34
C GLU A 97 -1.02 -15.26 8.13
N TYR A 98 0.30 -15.09 8.33
CA TYR A 98 1.18 -14.75 7.22
C TYR A 98 1.35 -15.95 6.29
N PRO A 99 1.44 -15.69 4.96
CA PRO A 99 1.80 -16.74 4.03
C PRO A 99 3.18 -17.32 4.33
N GLN A 100 3.43 -18.53 3.88
CA GLN A 100 4.78 -19.06 3.83
C GLN A 100 5.54 -18.33 2.73
N ILE A 101 6.64 -17.68 3.14
CA ILE A 101 7.57 -17.04 2.21
C ILE A 101 8.67 -18.03 1.89
N GLN A 102 9.08 -18.10 0.63
CA GLN A 102 10.13 -18.99 0.14
C GLN A 102 11.29 -18.16 -0.42
N GLU A 103 12.44 -18.79 -0.56
CA GLU A 103 13.57 -18.25 -1.31
C GLU A 103 13.12 -17.89 -2.74
N ASP A 104 13.58 -16.77 -3.28
CA ASP A 104 13.20 -16.21 -4.58
C ASP A 104 11.77 -15.61 -4.67
N ASP A 105 10.96 -15.65 -3.62
CA ASP A 105 9.73 -14.86 -3.59
C ASP A 105 10.04 -13.37 -3.64
N ILE A 106 9.12 -12.59 -4.23
CA ILE A 106 9.21 -11.13 -4.24
C ILE A 106 8.16 -10.56 -3.28
N VAL A 107 8.63 -10.00 -2.18
CA VAL A 107 7.78 -9.32 -1.18
C VAL A 107 7.74 -7.84 -1.48
N ILE A 108 6.57 -7.35 -1.89
CA ILE A 108 6.37 -5.93 -2.24
C ILE A 108 5.71 -5.22 -1.07
N ILE A 109 6.37 -4.23 -0.51
CA ILE A 109 5.81 -3.33 0.50
C ILE A 109 5.77 -1.90 -0.03
N GLY A 110 4.87 -1.08 0.48
CA GLY A 110 4.86 0.31 0.05
C GLY A 110 3.72 1.16 0.59
N SER A 111 3.70 2.39 0.12
CA SER A 111 2.78 3.46 0.50
C SER A 111 2.70 3.71 2.00
N TYR A 112 1.79 4.56 2.43
CA TYR A 112 1.57 4.86 3.85
C TYR A 112 1.21 3.63 4.70
N TYR A 113 0.75 2.54 4.08
CA TYR A 113 0.47 1.29 4.79
C TYR A 113 1.73 0.72 5.45
N ALA A 114 2.85 0.72 4.73
CA ALA A 114 4.15 0.28 5.24
C ALA A 114 4.77 1.25 6.28
N LEU A 115 4.24 2.46 6.40
CA LEU A 115 4.69 3.51 7.33
C LEU A 115 3.74 3.69 8.52
N ASN A 116 2.59 3.03 8.52
CA ASN A 116 1.57 3.22 9.54
C ASN A 116 2.05 2.71 10.90
N PRO A 117 2.17 3.58 11.93
CA PRO A 117 2.68 3.17 13.24
C PRO A 117 1.85 2.06 13.91
N VAL A 118 0.54 2.01 13.62
CA VAL A 118 -0.37 0.97 14.18
C VAL A 118 -0.08 -0.41 13.59
N LEU A 119 0.48 -0.45 12.38
CA LEU A 119 0.81 -1.69 11.67
C LEU A 119 2.29 -2.03 11.73
N ARG A 120 3.12 -1.19 12.40
CA ARG A 120 4.57 -1.32 12.34
C ARG A 120 5.07 -2.71 12.71
N ASP A 121 4.63 -3.25 13.83
CA ASP A 121 5.05 -4.57 14.32
C ASP A 121 4.70 -5.67 13.29
N LYS A 122 3.54 -5.56 12.64
CA LYS A 122 3.11 -6.50 11.62
C LYS A 122 3.92 -6.39 10.34
N VAL A 123 4.24 -5.18 9.92
CA VAL A 123 5.08 -4.94 8.73
C VAL A 123 6.51 -5.41 9.00
N LEU A 124 7.05 -5.15 10.19
CA LEU A 124 8.39 -5.58 10.56
C LEU A 124 8.49 -7.11 10.61
N GLU A 125 7.51 -7.79 11.22
CA GLU A 125 7.43 -9.26 11.22
C GLU A 125 7.47 -9.84 9.79
N LEU A 126 6.75 -9.21 8.84
CA LEU A 126 6.77 -9.61 7.44
C LEU A 126 8.17 -9.42 6.81
N LEU A 127 8.80 -8.28 7.08
CA LEU A 127 10.14 -7.96 6.57
C LEU A 127 11.20 -8.92 7.11
N GLU A 128 11.18 -9.21 8.41
CA GLU A 128 12.07 -10.17 9.06
C GLU A 128 11.92 -11.57 8.45
N ARG A 129 10.68 -12.06 8.31
CA ARG A 129 10.39 -13.35 7.66
C ARG A 129 10.91 -13.39 6.21
N ALA A 130 10.69 -12.33 5.43
CA ALA A 130 11.16 -12.25 4.07
C ALA A 130 12.70 -12.25 3.99
N HIS A 131 13.35 -11.50 4.86
CA HIS A 131 14.80 -11.44 4.95
C HIS A 131 15.39 -12.79 5.34
N ASP A 132 14.87 -13.47 6.36
CA ASP A 132 15.34 -14.76 6.85
C ASP A 132 15.20 -15.88 5.79
N MET A 133 14.19 -15.77 4.95
CA MET A 133 13.95 -16.68 3.83
C MET A 133 14.69 -16.29 2.54
N HIS A 134 15.50 -15.24 2.57
CA HIS A 134 16.22 -14.71 1.39
C HIS A 134 15.34 -14.29 0.24
N ALA A 135 14.09 -13.91 0.52
CA ALA A 135 13.19 -13.35 -0.48
C ALA A 135 13.65 -11.96 -0.93
N ILE A 136 13.27 -11.57 -2.15
CA ILE A 136 13.56 -10.24 -2.68
C ILE A 136 12.56 -9.25 -2.12
N ILE A 137 13.01 -8.28 -1.32
CA ILE A 137 12.16 -7.23 -0.76
C ILE A 137 12.21 -6.02 -1.67
N TYR A 138 11.04 -5.67 -2.24
CA TYR A 138 10.83 -4.51 -3.09
C TYR A 138 10.03 -3.45 -2.33
N TYR A 139 10.61 -2.26 -2.14
CA TYR A 139 10.00 -1.16 -1.42
C TYR A 139 9.65 0.01 -2.34
N ASP A 140 8.36 0.37 -2.42
CA ASP A 140 7.87 1.59 -3.08
C ASP A 140 7.21 2.51 -2.04
N PRO A 141 7.91 3.51 -1.50
CA PRO A 141 7.37 4.39 -0.46
C PRO A 141 6.09 5.11 -0.90
N ASN A 142 5.97 5.48 -2.18
CA ASN A 142 4.82 6.23 -2.71
C ASN A 142 4.37 7.34 -1.73
N PHE A 143 5.33 8.16 -1.31
CA PHE A 143 5.18 9.16 -0.27
C PHE A 143 4.52 10.42 -0.84
N ARG A 144 3.29 10.67 -0.46
CA ARG A 144 2.50 11.76 -1.02
C ARG A 144 2.69 13.09 -0.27
N SER A 145 2.44 14.20 -0.95
CA SER A 145 2.47 15.55 -0.36
C SER A 145 1.60 15.69 0.89
N SER A 146 0.50 14.92 0.98
CA SER A 146 -0.37 14.88 2.16
C SER A 146 0.32 14.40 3.44
N HIS A 147 1.46 13.72 3.34
CA HIS A 147 2.23 13.19 4.47
C HIS A 147 3.52 13.97 4.76
N LYS A 148 3.80 15.05 4.00
CA LYS A 148 5.06 15.80 4.14
C LYS A 148 5.32 16.33 5.56
N GLU A 149 4.26 16.70 6.28
CA GLU A 149 4.37 17.20 7.66
C GLU A 149 4.74 16.10 8.66
N GLU A 150 4.49 14.84 8.28
CA GLU A 150 4.85 13.65 9.07
C GLU A 150 6.24 13.10 8.71
N ALA A 151 6.90 13.63 7.66
CA ALA A 151 8.14 13.06 7.12
C ALA A 151 9.23 12.84 8.18
N ILE A 152 9.46 13.85 9.05
CA ILE A 152 10.45 13.75 10.14
C ILE A 152 10.08 12.64 11.12
N LYS A 153 8.80 12.52 11.47
CA LYS A 153 8.30 11.49 12.40
C LYS A 153 8.40 10.09 11.80
N LEU A 154 8.18 9.97 10.50
CA LEU A 154 8.19 8.71 9.77
C LEU A 154 9.60 8.31 9.29
N ALA A 155 10.58 9.22 9.34
CA ALA A 155 11.93 8.97 8.85
C ALA A 155 12.58 7.69 9.43
N PRO A 156 12.48 7.38 10.73
CA PRO A 156 13.04 6.14 11.26
C PRO A 156 12.44 4.89 10.60
N THR A 157 11.12 4.86 10.40
CA THR A 157 10.42 3.74 9.76
C THR A 157 10.77 3.63 8.26
N ILE A 158 10.94 4.77 7.58
CA ILE A 158 11.37 4.79 6.17
C ILE A 158 12.78 4.19 6.06
N ILE A 159 13.71 4.63 6.91
CA ILE A 159 15.10 4.13 6.93
C ILE A 159 15.12 2.63 7.21
N GLU A 160 14.39 2.18 8.22
CA GLU A 160 14.31 0.76 8.55
C GLU A 160 13.75 -0.08 7.39
N ASN A 161 12.73 0.39 6.68
CA ASN A 161 12.25 -0.28 5.47
C ASN A 161 13.30 -0.32 4.35
N LEU A 162 14.11 0.75 4.21
CA LEU A 162 15.21 0.80 3.24
C LEU A 162 16.31 -0.18 3.57
N GLU A 163 16.61 -0.40 4.86
CA GLU A 163 17.63 -1.37 5.32
C GLU A 163 17.27 -2.82 4.98
N TYR A 164 15.96 -3.16 4.97
CA TYR A 164 15.48 -4.47 4.53
C TYR A 164 15.40 -4.60 3.00
N ALA A 165 15.24 -3.51 2.27
CA ALA A 165 14.90 -3.55 0.86
C ALA A 165 16.12 -3.94 -0.03
N ASN A 166 15.92 -4.91 -0.92
CA ASN A 166 16.86 -5.23 -1.99
C ASN A 166 16.69 -4.29 -3.17
N ILE A 167 15.45 -3.86 -3.43
CA ILE A 167 15.09 -2.95 -4.52
C ILE A 167 14.23 -1.83 -3.95
N VAL A 168 14.62 -0.59 -4.22
CA VAL A 168 13.84 0.60 -3.87
C VAL A 168 13.41 1.32 -5.14
N ARG A 169 12.13 1.60 -5.27
CA ARG A 169 11.56 2.39 -6.36
C ARG A 169 10.80 3.56 -5.77
N GLY A 170 11.07 4.75 -6.24
CA GLY A 170 10.32 5.94 -5.87
C GLY A 170 10.29 6.94 -7.02
N SER A 171 9.33 7.85 -7.00
CA SER A 171 9.30 9.00 -7.88
C SER A 171 10.19 10.12 -7.33
N GLN A 172 10.53 11.08 -8.17
CA GLN A 172 11.23 12.31 -7.73
C GLN A 172 10.45 13.03 -6.62
N GLU A 173 9.12 13.01 -6.68
CA GLU A 173 8.26 13.63 -5.67
C GLU A 173 8.36 12.92 -4.32
N ASP A 174 8.43 11.58 -4.30
CA ASP A 174 8.58 10.81 -3.06
C ASP A 174 9.84 11.26 -2.31
N PHE A 175 10.98 11.30 -2.99
CA PHE A 175 12.26 11.71 -2.39
C PHE A 175 12.29 13.18 -2.02
N PHE A 176 11.61 14.02 -2.79
CA PHE A 176 11.47 15.43 -2.45
C PHE A 176 10.67 15.64 -1.14
N TYR A 177 9.54 14.96 -0.98
CA TYR A 177 8.72 15.08 0.22
C TYR A 177 9.35 14.42 1.44
N MET A 178 10.08 13.33 1.25
CA MET A 178 10.78 12.65 2.35
C MET A 178 12.00 13.42 2.84
N TRP A 179 12.85 13.91 1.92
CA TRP A 179 14.18 14.43 2.25
C TRP A 179 14.60 15.70 1.52
N GLY A 180 13.74 16.30 0.70
CA GLY A 180 14.07 17.48 -0.10
C GLY A 180 15.01 17.19 -1.28
N LEU A 181 15.20 15.92 -1.66
CA LEU A 181 16.10 15.50 -2.73
C LEU A 181 15.36 15.36 -4.05
N GLN A 182 15.95 15.87 -5.14
CA GLN A 182 15.36 15.82 -6.49
C GLN A 182 16.30 15.20 -7.53
N GLU A 183 17.60 15.14 -7.24
CA GLU A 183 18.61 14.65 -8.14
C GLU A 183 18.89 13.16 -7.87
N ALA A 184 18.75 12.30 -8.87
CA ALA A 184 18.95 10.85 -8.74
C ALA A 184 20.29 10.48 -8.11
N ASP A 185 21.38 11.16 -8.50
CA ASP A 185 22.74 10.91 -7.98
C ASP A 185 22.87 11.23 -6.48
N LYS A 186 22.04 12.13 -5.96
CA LYS A 186 22.00 12.47 -4.52
C LYS A 186 21.12 11.50 -3.73
N ILE A 187 20.11 10.93 -4.38
CA ILE A 187 19.20 9.94 -3.80
C ILE A 187 19.92 8.59 -3.64
N TYR A 188 20.77 8.23 -4.63
CA TYR A 188 21.49 6.95 -4.63
C TYR A 188 22.65 6.90 -3.63
N LYS A 189 23.17 8.02 -3.18
CA LYS A 189 24.29 8.13 -2.22
C LYS A 189 23.83 8.08 -0.77
#